data_c9ee821766bd248afd133d5cd725c952
#
_entry.id   c9ee821766bd248afd133d5cd725c952
#
_cell.length_a   1.000
_cell.length_b   1.000
_cell.length_c   1.000
_cell.angle_alpha   90.00
_cell.angle_beta   90.00
_cell.angle_gamma   90.00
#
_symmetry.space_group_name_H-M   'P 1'
#
loop_
_entity.id
_entity.type
_entity.pdbx_description
1 polymer ?
#
loop_
_entity_poly.entity_id
_entity_poly.type
_entity_poly.pdbx_seq_one_letter_code
_entity_poly.pdbx_strand_id
1 'polypeptide(L)'
;MSDDQLAAILAERFLGWGAGPDRFLMGKRGWMPRWRFRPTDKLADAFRLLEAAAPTEYSISGDDKGNVHVCVRIGGSVGEARATCKPLAISYALARAAGVEVDR
;
A
#
# COMPACT_ATOMS: atom_id res chain seq x y z
N MET A 1 -4.50 10.22 9.17
CA MET A 1 -4.10 10.14 7.75
C MET A 1 -5.25 9.60 6.93
N SER A 2 -5.60 10.25 5.83
CA SER A 2 -6.65 9.79 4.95
C SER A 2 -6.13 8.70 4.01
N ASP A 3 -7.05 7.93 3.41
CA ASP A 3 -6.67 6.91 2.44
C ASP A 3 -5.98 7.52 1.21
N ASP A 4 -6.39 8.71 0.80
CA ASP A 4 -5.76 9.42 -0.32
C ASP A 4 -4.32 9.82 0.02
N GLN A 5 -4.07 10.28 1.24
CA GLN A 5 -2.73 10.62 1.69
C GLN A 5 -1.85 9.37 1.76
N LEU A 6 -2.40 8.28 2.26
CA LEU A 6 -1.68 7.02 2.33
C LEU A 6 -1.33 6.51 0.94
N ALA A 7 -2.26 6.56 -0.01
CA ALA A 7 -2.02 6.16 -1.39
C ALA A 7 -0.90 6.98 -2.02
N ALA A 8 -0.88 8.28 -1.78
CA ALA A 8 0.17 9.17 -2.29
C ALA A 8 1.54 8.80 -1.72
N ILE A 9 1.63 8.59 -0.41
CA ILE A 9 2.89 8.22 0.24
C ILE A 9 3.40 6.89 -0.30
N LEU A 10 2.53 5.90 -0.43
CA LEU A 10 2.92 4.57 -0.92
C LEU A 10 3.35 4.62 -2.38
N ALA A 11 2.66 5.40 -3.21
CA ALA A 11 3.03 5.56 -4.61
C ALA A 11 4.40 6.22 -4.76
N GLU A 12 4.67 7.26 -3.99
CA GLU A 12 5.98 7.92 -4.01
C GLU A 12 7.08 6.99 -3.50
N ARG A 13 6.80 6.26 -2.43
CA ARG A 13 7.80 5.42 -1.77
C ARG A 13 8.17 4.18 -2.56
N PHE A 14 7.18 3.47 -3.10
CA PHE A 14 7.39 2.17 -3.74
C PHE A 14 7.37 2.22 -5.26
N LEU A 15 6.59 3.11 -5.86
CA LEU A 15 6.46 3.20 -7.31
C LEU A 15 7.30 4.33 -7.91
N GLY A 16 7.80 5.24 -7.07
CA GLY A 16 8.59 6.38 -7.54
C GLY A 16 7.75 7.43 -8.28
N TRP A 17 6.43 7.42 -8.07
CA TRP A 17 5.55 8.39 -8.72
C TRP A 17 5.56 9.72 -7.99
N GLY A 18 5.33 10.82 -8.72
CA GLY A 18 5.04 12.10 -8.10
C GLY A 18 3.55 12.19 -7.80
N ALA A 19 3.19 12.77 -6.67
CA ALA A 19 1.78 12.92 -6.29
C ALA A 19 1.38 14.38 -6.37
N GLY A 20 0.50 14.70 -7.32
CA GLY A 20 -0.14 16.01 -7.44
C GLY A 20 -1.51 16.02 -6.77
N PRO A 21 -2.19 17.18 -6.75
CA PRO A 21 -3.49 17.29 -6.08
C PRO A 21 -4.59 16.48 -6.74
N ASP A 22 -4.52 16.25 -8.04
CA ASP A 22 -5.57 15.56 -8.80
C ASP A 22 -5.06 14.35 -9.59
N ARG A 23 -3.75 14.13 -9.64
CA ARG A 23 -3.15 13.05 -10.46
C ARG A 23 -1.83 12.59 -9.89
N PHE A 24 -1.43 11.38 -10.32
CA PHE A 24 -0.09 10.87 -10.12
C PHE A 24 0.72 11.07 -11.39
N LEU A 25 1.99 11.43 -11.24
CA LEU A 25 2.92 11.56 -12.35
C LEU A 25 3.80 10.32 -12.39
N MET A 26 3.68 9.56 -13.46
CA MET A 26 4.34 8.26 -13.60
C MET A 26 5.61 8.31 -14.46
N GLY A 27 6.24 9.46 -14.54
CA GLY A 27 7.44 9.66 -15.34
C GLY A 27 7.15 9.52 -16.83
N LYS A 28 7.89 8.66 -17.52
CA LYS A 28 7.72 8.46 -18.96
C LYS A 28 6.40 7.85 -19.36
N ARG A 29 5.65 7.27 -18.42
CA ARG A 29 4.34 6.67 -18.69
C ARG A 29 3.21 7.70 -18.67
N GLY A 30 3.52 8.97 -18.37
CA GLY A 30 2.54 10.02 -18.34
C GLY A 30 1.93 10.25 -16.97
N TRP A 31 0.61 10.24 -16.88
CA TRP A 31 -0.08 10.53 -15.63
C TRP A 31 -1.32 9.65 -15.49
N MET A 32 -1.81 9.58 -14.24
CA MET A 32 -2.99 8.80 -13.88
C MET A 32 -3.82 9.65 -12.92
N PRO A 33 -5.15 9.76 -13.09
CA PRO A 33 -5.99 10.43 -12.10
C PRO A 33 -5.89 9.76 -10.74
N ARG A 34 -5.92 10.54 -9.67
CA ARG A 34 -5.76 9.99 -8.33
C ARG A 34 -6.85 8.97 -7.99
N TRP A 35 -8.06 9.15 -8.51
CA TRP A 35 -9.15 8.22 -8.23
C TRP A 35 -8.96 6.82 -8.84
N ARG A 36 -8.07 6.67 -9.81
CA ARG A 36 -7.81 5.36 -10.43
C ARG A 36 -6.86 4.48 -9.62
N PHE A 37 -6.01 5.09 -8.79
CA PHE A 37 -5.07 4.33 -7.97
C PHE A 37 -5.54 4.34 -6.52
N ARG A 38 -6.15 3.25 -6.08
CA ARG A 38 -6.75 3.14 -4.76
C ARG A 38 -6.31 1.86 -4.07
N PRO A 39 -5.06 1.80 -3.59
CA PRO A 39 -4.54 0.58 -2.98
C PRO A 39 -5.24 0.17 -1.69
N THR A 40 -5.97 1.07 -1.04
CA THR A 40 -6.75 0.74 0.14
C THR A 40 -8.09 0.09 -0.19
N ASP A 41 -8.56 0.22 -1.44
CA ASP A 41 -9.84 -0.32 -1.89
C ASP A 41 -9.70 -1.40 -2.96
N LYS A 42 -8.71 -1.27 -3.85
CA LYS A 42 -8.54 -2.16 -5.00
C LYS A 42 -7.38 -3.11 -4.76
N LEU A 43 -7.69 -4.40 -4.77
CA LEU A 43 -6.70 -5.44 -4.52
C LEU A 43 -5.56 -5.41 -5.56
N ALA A 44 -5.89 -5.17 -6.83
CA ALA A 44 -4.88 -5.10 -7.88
C ALA A 44 -3.86 -3.99 -7.63
N ASP A 45 -4.31 -2.82 -7.15
CA ASP A 45 -3.43 -1.71 -6.83
C ASP A 45 -2.57 -2.01 -5.59
N ALA A 46 -3.14 -2.69 -4.60
CA ALA A 46 -2.39 -3.10 -3.41
C ALA A 46 -1.30 -4.11 -3.78
N PHE A 47 -1.62 -5.09 -4.63
CA PHE A 47 -0.61 -6.05 -5.09
C PHE A 47 0.45 -5.40 -5.96
N ARG A 48 0.10 -4.38 -6.74
CA ARG A 48 1.07 -3.61 -7.51
C ARG A 48 2.12 -2.97 -6.60
N LEU A 49 1.67 -2.40 -5.48
CA LEU A 49 2.59 -1.86 -4.47
C LEU A 49 3.44 -2.95 -3.83
N LEU A 50 2.83 -4.09 -3.49
CA LEU A 50 3.53 -5.20 -2.87
C LEU A 50 4.64 -5.74 -3.79
N GLU A 51 4.35 -5.89 -5.07
CA GLU A 51 5.34 -6.31 -6.05
C GLU A 51 6.47 -5.29 -6.22
N ALA A 52 6.12 -4.00 -6.25
CA ALA A 52 7.11 -2.94 -6.38
C ALA A 52 8.01 -2.86 -5.14
N ALA A 53 7.48 -3.14 -3.96
CA ALA A 53 8.25 -3.15 -2.72
C ALA A 53 9.25 -4.30 -2.67
N ALA A 54 9.03 -5.35 -3.43
CA ALA A 54 9.90 -6.54 -3.52
C ALA A 54 10.28 -7.07 -2.13
N PRO A 55 9.30 -7.44 -1.29
CA PRO A 55 9.60 -7.91 0.07
C PRO A 55 10.38 -9.22 0.03
N THR A 56 11.23 -9.44 1.03
CA THR A 56 11.94 -10.71 1.18
C THR A 56 11.00 -11.83 1.55
N GLU A 57 9.95 -11.49 2.31
CA GLU A 57 8.85 -12.43 2.58
C GLU A 57 7.60 -11.64 2.94
N TYR A 58 6.46 -12.25 2.74
CA TYR A 58 5.18 -11.69 3.17
C TYR A 58 4.18 -12.81 3.39
N SER A 59 3.19 -12.54 4.21
CA SER A 59 2.09 -13.47 4.43
C SER A 59 0.77 -12.71 4.50
N ILE A 60 -0.28 -13.33 3.98
CA ILE A 60 -1.64 -12.81 4.03
C ILE A 60 -2.51 -13.94 4.56
N SER A 61 -3.18 -13.71 5.69
CA SER A 61 -4.07 -14.70 6.26
C SER A 61 -5.40 -14.07 6.62
N GLY A 62 -6.46 -14.85 6.50
CA GLY A 62 -7.79 -14.41 6.90
C GLY A 62 -8.30 -15.26 8.03
N ASP A 63 -9.24 -14.72 8.82
CA ASP A 63 -9.91 -15.48 9.85
C ASP A 63 -11.39 -15.70 9.46
N ASP A 64 -12.10 -16.44 10.29
CA ASP A 64 -13.52 -16.76 10.06
C ASP A 64 -14.47 -15.57 10.31
N LYS A 65 -13.94 -14.47 10.84
CA LYS A 65 -14.71 -13.25 11.11
C LYS A 65 -14.55 -12.21 10.01
N GLY A 66 -13.82 -12.52 8.95
CA GLY A 66 -13.60 -11.62 7.83
C GLY A 66 -12.44 -10.67 8.00
N ASN A 67 -11.66 -10.80 9.07
CA ASN A 67 -10.46 -9.99 9.25
C ASN A 67 -9.29 -10.57 8.46
N VAL A 68 -8.45 -9.69 7.95
CA VAL A 68 -7.25 -10.07 7.19
C VAL A 68 -6.02 -9.56 7.93
N HIS A 69 -5.06 -10.44 8.11
CA HIS A 69 -3.78 -10.12 8.73
C HIS A 69 -2.69 -10.20 7.66
N VAL A 70 -1.92 -9.14 7.52
CA VAL A 70 -0.80 -9.08 6.56
C VAL A 70 0.47 -8.76 7.32
N CYS A 71 1.52 -9.50 7.00
CA CYS A 71 2.86 -9.26 7.51
C CYS A 71 3.81 -9.17 6.31
N VAL A 72 4.61 -8.13 6.26
CA VAL A 72 5.54 -7.88 5.15
C VAL A 72 6.93 -7.60 5.72
N ARG A 73 7.95 -8.23 5.16
CA ARG A 73 9.34 -7.94 5.52
C ARG A 73 10.06 -7.34 4.31
N ILE A 74 10.56 -6.13 4.48
CA ILE A 74 11.29 -5.40 3.45
C ILE A 74 12.65 -5.02 4.04
N GLY A 75 13.73 -5.65 3.54
CA GLY A 75 15.06 -5.47 4.12
C GLY A 75 15.06 -5.91 5.57
N GLY A 76 15.47 -5.03 6.48
CA GLY A 76 15.46 -5.30 7.92
C GLY A 76 14.18 -4.85 8.63
N SER A 77 13.18 -4.35 7.90
CA SER A 77 11.97 -3.79 8.49
C SER A 77 10.77 -4.71 8.30
N VAL A 78 9.94 -4.81 9.33
CA VAL A 78 8.72 -5.62 9.31
C VAL A 78 7.52 -4.71 9.54
N GLY A 79 6.49 -4.87 8.69
CA GLY A 79 5.23 -4.20 8.86
C GLY A 79 4.10 -5.20 8.99
N GLU A 80 3.22 -5.00 9.94
CA GLU A 80 2.06 -5.84 10.18
C GLU A 80 0.82 -4.99 10.24
N ALA A 81 -0.30 -5.53 9.73
CA ALA A 81 -1.57 -4.85 9.81
C ALA A 81 -2.72 -5.84 9.79
N ARG A 82 -3.82 -5.45 10.43
CA ARG A 82 -5.08 -6.16 10.37
C ARG A 82 -6.15 -5.21 9.88
N ALA A 83 -7.01 -5.67 9.02
CA ALA A 83 -8.11 -4.88 8.49
C ALA A 83 -9.24 -5.80 8.04
N THR A 84 -10.38 -5.20 7.70
CA THR A 84 -11.55 -5.93 7.25
C THR A 84 -11.50 -6.32 5.77
N CYS A 85 -10.50 -5.82 5.02
CA CYS A 85 -10.32 -6.19 3.61
C CYS A 85 -8.83 -6.27 3.27
N LYS A 86 -8.52 -7.07 2.26
CA LYS A 86 -7.15 -7.33 1.84
C LYS A 86 -6.40 -6.09 1.39
N PRO A 87 -6.96 -5.24 0.48
CA PRO A 87 -6.21 -4.07 0.02
C PRO A 87 -5.83 -3.12 1.14
N LEU A 88 -6.71 -2.91 2.10
CA LEU A 88 -6.44 -2.03 3.23
C LEU A 88 -5.33 -2.61 4.12
N ALA A 89 -5.41 -3.90 4.43
CA ALA A 89 -4.40 -4.58 5.26
C ALA A 89 -3.02 -4.55 4.60
N ILE A 90 -2.94 -4.82 3.29
CA ILE A 90 -1.69 -4.78 2.53
C ILE A 90 -1.10 -3.37 2.56
N SER A 91 -1.92 -2.36 2.32
CA SER A 91 -1.47 -0.96 2.30
C SER A 91 -0.90 -0.53 3.65
N TYR A 92 -1.58 -0.86 4.75
CA TYR A 92 -1.09 -0.50 6.08
C TYR A 92 0.18 -1.28 6.46
N ALA A 93 0.26 -2.55 6.09
CA ALA A 93 1.48 -3.34 6.36
C ALA A 93 2.68 -2.75 5.62
N LEU A 94 2.51 -2.39 4.35
CA LEU A 94 3.56 -1.74 3.57
C LEU A 94 3.98 -0.40 4.16
N ALA A 95 3.01 0.41 4.59
CA ALA A 95 3.31 1.71 5.22
C ALA A 95 4.14 1.53 6.49
N ARG A 96 3.77 0.58 7.33
CA ARG A 96 4.50 0.31 8.57
C ARG A 96 5.89 -0.22 8.31
N ALA A 97 6.06 -1.09 7.30
CA ALA A 97 7.38 -1.59 6.91
C ALA A 97 8.26 -0.47 6.37
N ALA A 98 7.68 0.56 5.75
CA ALA A 98 8.39 1.73 5.25
C ALA A 98 8.67 2.79 6.32
N GLY A 99 8.22 2.56 7.56
CA GLY A 99 8.40 3.52 8.64
C GLY A 99 7.39 4.66 8.66
N VAL A 100 6.28 4.52 7.93
CA VAL A 100 5.21 5.51 7.90
C VAL A 100 4.23 5.22 9.03
N GLU A 101 3.94 6.21 9.84
CA GLU A 101 2.93 6.06 10.90
C GLU A 101 1.54 6.06 10.32
N VAL A 102 0.75 5.09 10.73
CA VAL A 102 -0.66 4.97 10.35
C VAL A 102 -1.49 4.86 11.60
N ASP A 103 -2.54 5.66 11.69
CA ASP A 103 -3.39 5.80 12.87
C ASP A 103 -4.46 4.70 12.94
N ARG A 104 -4.05 3.45 12.90
CA ARG A 104 -5.01 2.36 13.07
C ARG A 104 -4.38 1.13 13.67
#